data_d6fb56115a021a451ab510dc7214c34a
#
_entry.id   d6fb56115a021a451ab510dc7214c34a
#
_cell.length_a   1.000
_cell.length_b   1.000
_cell.length_c   1.000
_cell.angle_alpha   90.00
_cell.angle_beta   90.00
_cell.angle_gamma   90.00
#
_symmetry.space_group_name_H-M   'P 1'
#
loop_
_entity.id
_entity.type
_entity.pdbx_description
1 polymer ?
#
loop_
_entity_poly.entity_id
_entity_poly.type
_entity_poly.pdbx_seq_one_letter_code
_entity_poly.pdbx_strand_id
1 'polypeptide(L)'
;MNIEYVITAVRWFFTPLMCTLVLGLLASCALQQPDNQTLQLVEGSAPVYPADLRVKGVGGKVTVQYDVTPQGQVVNAQVVASEPPGLFDAAALEAVGSWRFRPRVRDGQIESVVGLISSLEFRAL
;
A
#
# COMPACT_ATOMS: atom_id res chain seq x y z
N MET A 1 -47.12 46.24 31.15
CA MET A 1 -46.04 45.27 31.35
C MET A 1 -45.91 44.52 30.05
N ASN A 2 -44.88 44.82 29.30
CA ASN A 2 -44.77 44.39 27.88
C ASN A 2 -44.27 42.93 27.79
N ILE A 3 -45.08 42.12 27.16
CA ILE A 3 -44.79 40.70 26.83
C ILE A 3 -43.49 40.53 26.02
N GLU A 4 -43.06 41.60 25.38
CA GLU A 4 -41.82 41.68 24.60
C GLU A 4 -40.53 41.41 25.43
N TYR A 5 -40.54 41.77 26.71
CA TYR A 5 -39.36 41.62 27.60
C TYR A 5 -39.13 40.19 28.07
N VAL A 6 -40.17 39.37 28.10
CA VAL A 6 -40.08 37.97 28.55
C VAL A 6 -39.51 37.06 27.45
N ILE A 7 -39.82 37.39 26.19
CA ILE A 7 -39.37 36.58 25.03
C ILE A 7 -37.89 36.79 24.78
N THR A 8 -37.36 37.99 24.98
CA THR A 8 -35.92 38.28 24.81
C THR A 8 -35.05 37.64 25.88
N ALA A 9 -35.52 37.51 27.10
CA ALA A 9 -34.76 36.89 28.19
C ALA A 9 -34.63 35.38 28.04
N VAL A 10 -35.66 34.70 27.48
CA VAL A 10 -35.63 33.26 27.24
C VAL A 10 -34.74 32.91 26.06
N ARG A 11 -34.61 33.80 25.08
CA ARG A 11 -33.81 33.59 23.89
C ARG A 11 -32.30 33.60 24.16
N TRP A 12 -31.84 34.27 25.17
CA TRP A 12 -30.43 34.38 25.55
C TRP A 12 -29.94 33.18 26.37
N PHE A 13 -30.82 32.46 27.03
CA PHE A 13 -30.44 31.32 27.87
C PHE A 13 -30.37 29.99 27.11
N PHE A 14 -31.06 29.87 25.95
CA PHE A 14 -31.09 28.61 25.21
C PHE A 14 -30.02 28.45 24.12
N THR A 15 -29.46 29.55 23.63
CA THR A 15 -28.52 29.51 22.50
C THR A 15 -27.10 29.01 22.85
N PRO A 16 -26.51 29.30 24.01
CA PRO A 16 -25.16 28.82 24.29
C PRO A 16 -25.11 27.32 24.67
N LEU A 17 -26.19 26.78 25.24
CA LEU A 17 -26.21 25.40 25.71
C LEU A 17 -26.39 24.40 24.56
N MET A 18 -27.16 24.75 23.52
CA MET A 18 -27.32 23.91 22.32
C MET A 18 -26.06 23.89 21.45
N CYS A 19 -25.32 25.01 21.40
CA CYS A 19 -24.13 25.09 20.58
C CYS A 19 -22.96 24.24 21.15
N THR A 20 -22.83 24.17 22.47
CA THR A 20 -21.82 23.35 23.14
C THR A 20 -22.12 21.85 23.06
N LEU A 21 -23.40 21.48 23.04
CA LEU A 21 -23.80 20.06 22.91
C LEU A 21 -23.58 19.53 21.51
N VAL A 22 -23.78 20.34 20.46
CA VAL A 22 -23.56 19.97 19.05
C VAL A 22 -22.07 19.87 18.75
N LEU A 23 -21.23 20.73 19.31
CA LEU A 23 -19.78 20.65 19.13
C LEU A 23 -19.17 19.42 19.79
N GLY A 24 -19.72 18.96 20.91
CA GLY A 24 -19.27 17.75 21.60
C GLY A 24 -19.58 16.45 20.84
N LEU A 25 -20.66 16.42 20.08
CA LEU A 25 -21.06 15.25 19.30
C LEU A 25 -20.24 15.09 17.99
N LEU A 26 -19.73 16.19 17.44
CA LEU A 26 -18.89 16.13 16.22
C LEU A 26 -17.43 15.71 16.50
N ALA A 27 -16.95 15.91 17.72
CA ALA A 27 -15.60 15.48 18.11
C ALA A 27 -15.48 13.97 18.32
N SER A 28 -16.59 13.26 18.50
CA SER A 28 -16.60 11.82 18.79
C SER A 28 -16.50 10.93 17.54
N CYS A 29 -16.73 11.48 16.34
CA CYS A 29 -16.67 10.71 15.08
C CYS A 29 -15.30 10.73 14.38
N ALA A 30 -14.33 11.50 14.88
CA ALA A 30 -13.02 11.66 14.21
C ALA A 30 -11.97 10.62 14.60
N LEU A 31 -12.27 9.63 15.47
CA LEU A 31 -11.27 8.78 16.11
C LEU A 31 -11.26 7.32 15.66
N GLN A 32 -11.96 6.95 14.61
CA GLN A 32 -11.99 5.56 14.15
C GLN A 32 -11.90 5.47 12.63
N GLN A 33 -10.76 5.89 12.08
CA GLN A 33 -10.37 5.37 10.77
C GLN A 33 -9.49 4.14 11.02
N PRO A 34 -9.89 2.96 10.55
CA PRO A 34 -9.01 1.80 10.58
C PRO A 34 -7.75 2.15 9.77
N ASP A 35 -6.61 1.92 10.37
CA ASP A 35 -5.30 2.19 9.78
C ASP A 35 -5.02 1.14 8.67
N ASN A 36 -5.69 1.31 7.52
CA ASN A 36 -5.56 0.42 6.38
C ASN A 36 -4.43 0.91 5.49
N GLN A 37 -3.27 0.27 5.57
CA GLN A 37 -2.13 0.55 4.72
C GLN A 37 -2.00 -0.49 3.61
N THR A 38 -1.87 -0.03 2.38
CA THR A 38 -1.60 -0.87 1.21
C THR A 38 -0.15 -1.34 1.20
N LEU A 39 0.09 -2.53 0.67
CA LEU A 39 1.44 -3.03 0.42
C LEU A 39 2.20 -2.08 -0.51
N GLN A 40 3.39 -1.64 -0.11
CA GLN A 40 4.23 -0.73 -0.88
C GLN A 40 5.64 -1.29 -1.00
N LEU A 41 6.18 -1.29 -2.21
CA LEU A 41 7.60 -1.58 -2.44
C LEU A 41 8.43 -0.41 -1.89
N VAL A 42 9.28 -0.67 -0.90
CA VAL A 42 10.14 0.32 -0.25
C VAL A 42 11.55 0.29 -0.83
N GLU A 43 12.06 -0.91 -1.09
CA GLU A 43 13.38 -1.15 -1.64
C GLU A 43 13.29 -2.23 -2.70
N GLY A 44 13.79 -1.94 -3.90
CA GLY A 44 13.77 -2.87 -5.01
C GLY A 44 14.98 -2.64 -5.90
N SER A 45 15.74 -3.71 -6.16
CA SER A 45 16.82 -3.69 -7.14
C SER A 45 16.27 -4.00 -8.52
N ALA A 46 16.75 -3.26 -9.53
CA ALA A 46 16.55 -3.68 -10.91
C ALA A 46 17.30 -4.99 -11.18
N PRO A 47 16.76 -5.87 -12.03
CA PRO A 47 17.45 -7.10 -12.36
C PRO A 47 18.76 -6.80 -13.10
N VAL A 48 19.80 -7.57 -12.75
CA VAL A 48 21.10 -7.48 -13.41
C VAL A 48 20.98 -8.15 -14.77
N TYR A 49 21.25 -7.40 -15.83
CA TYR A 49 21.24 -7.93 -17.19
C TYR A 49 22.46 -8.83 -17.42
N PRO A 50 22.31 -10.11 -17.77
CA PRO A 50 23.44 -10.99 -18.05
C PRO A 50 24.33 -10.43 -19.16
N ALA A 51 25.64 -10.36 -18.92
CA ALA A 51 26.58 -9.67 -19.79
C ALA A 51 26.66 -10.27 -21.19
N ASP A 52 26.62 -11.60 -21.30
CA ASP A 52 26.62 -12.35 -22.54
C ASP A 52 25.38 -12.11 -23.41
N LEU A 53 24.22 -11.96 -22.78
CA LEU A 53 22.96 -11.65 -23.46
C LEU A 53 22.92 -10.18 -23.89
N ARG A 54 23.51 -9.31 -23.11
CA ARG A 54 23.65 -7.89 -23.46
C ARG A 54 24.50 -7.70 -24.72
N VAL A 55 25.64 -8.36 -24.80
CA VAL A 55 26.51 -8.29 -25.97
C VAL A 55 25.81 -8.81 -27.23
N LYS A 56 24.98 -9.83 -27.09
CA LYS A 56 24.19 -10.41 -28.20
C LYS A 56 22.93 -9.61 -28.54
N GLY A 57 22.59 -8.59 -27.78
CA GLY A 57 21.39 -7.79 -27.99
C GLY A 57 20.07 -8.53 -27.74
N VAL A 58 20.08 -9.57 -26.89
CA VAL A 58 18.90 -10.42 -26.63
C VAL A 58 18.07 -9.82 -25.50
N GLY A 59 16.90 -9.32 -25.79
CA GLY A 59 15.92 -8.88 -24.78
C GLY A 59 15.02 -10.02 -24.30
N GLY A 60 14.25 -9.77 -23.25
CA GLY A 60 13.32 -10.77 -22.72
C GLY A 60 12.36 -10.21 -21.67
N LYS A 61 11.43 -11.07 -21.27
CA LYS A 61 10.44 -10.78 -20.22
C LYS A 61 10.29 -12.00 -19.31
N VAL A 62 10.31 -11.77 -18.02
CA VAL A 62 10.10 -12.81 -17.01
C VAL A 62 8.97 -12.38 -16.08
N THR A 63 8.03 -13.26 -15.85
CA THR A 63 6.94 -13.08 -14.88
C THR A 63 7.20 -13.97 -13.68
N VAL A 64 7.27 -13.35 -12.51
CA VAL A 64 7.56 -13.99 -11.22
C VAL A 64 6.36 -13.89 -10.31
N GLN A 65 5.97 -15.01 -9.73
CA GLN A 65 4.99 -15.07 -8.64
C GLN A 65 5.72 -15.19 -7.31
N TYR A 66 5.27 -14.48 -6.29
CA TYR A 66 5.90 -14.48 -4.97
C TYR A 66 4.91 -14.11 -3.87
N ASP A 67 5.32 -14.34 -2.63
CA ASP A 67 4.60 -13.94 -1.44
C ASP A 67 5.41 -12.90 -0.66
N VAL A 68 4.72 -12.10 0.16
CA VAL A 68 5.36 -11.13 1.06
C VAL A 68 4.96 -11.44 2.50
N THR A 69 5.97 -11.60 3.36
CA THR A 69 5.77 -11.86 4.79
C THR A 69 5.24 -10.61 5.52
N PRO A 70 4.73 -10.77 6.77
CA PRO A 70 4.37 -9.63 7.62
C PRO A 70 5.53 -8.66 7.87
N GLN A 71 6.78 -9.09 7.73
CA GLN A 71 7.98 -8.25 7.85
C GLN A 71 8.38 -7.55 6.54
N GLY A 72 7.62 -7.77 5.46
CA GLY A 72 7.89 -7.17 4.17
C GLY A 72 8.95 -7.88 3.33
N GLN A 73 9.30 -9.12 3.66
CA GLN A 73 10.27 -9.92 2.92
C GLN A 73 9.59 -10.74 1.84
N VAL A 74 10.22 -10.86 0.67
CA VAL A 74 9.78 -11.76 -0.40
C VAL A 74 10.17 -13.19 -0.07
N VAL A 75 9.21 -14.09 -0.22
CA VAL A 75 9.38 -15.54 -0.06
C VAL A 75 8.63 -16.26 -1.18
N ASN A 76 8.93 -17.54 -1.38
CA ASN A 76 8.27 -18.41 -2.36
C ASN A 76 8.29 -17.84 -3.81
N ALA A 77 9.34 -17.13 -4.18
CA ALA A 77 9.49 -16.58 -5.52
C ALA A 77 9.70 -17.71 -6.55
N GLN A 78 8.90 -17.70 -7.61
CA GLN A 78 8.98 -18.65 -8.70
C GLN A 78 8.65 -18.01 -10.04
N VAL A 79 9.33 -18.44 -11.10
CA VAL A 79 9.02 -18.02 -12.47
C VAL A 79 7.78 -18.75 -12.93
N VAL A 80 6.77 -18.01 -13.38
CA VAL A 80 5.52 -18.55 -13.93
C VAL A 80 5.45 -18.41 -15.45
N ALA A 81 6.22 -17.50 -16.04
CA ALA A 81 6.39 -17.34 -17.47
C ALA A 81 7.73 -16.66 -17.79
N SER A 82 8.40 -17.08 -18.85
CA SER A 82 9.60 -16.39 -19.34
C SER A 82 9.72 -16.51 -20.86
N GLU A 83 10.17 -15.42 -21.48
CA GLU A 83 10.37 -15.35 -22.93
C GLU A 83 11.62 -14.49 -23.23
N PRO A 84 12.66 -15.07 -23.88
CA PRO A 84 12.88 -16.50 -24.15
C PRO A 84 12.99 -17.34 -22.86
N PRO A 85 12.59 -18.62 -22.89
CA PRO A 85 12.64 -19.49 -21.71
C PRO A 85 14.03 -19.63 -21.11
N GLY A 86 14.15 -19.46 -19.78
CA GLY A 86 15.34 -19.78 -18.99
C GLY A 86 16.49 -18.79 -19.06
N LEU A 87 16.52 -17.85 -19.99
CA LEU A 87 17.69 -16.96 -20.18
C LEU A 87 17.83 -15.88 -19.09
N PHE A 88 16.71 -15.39 -18.59
CA PHE A 88 16.67 -14.29 -17.62
C PHE A 88 16.08 -14.71 -16.27
N ASP A 89 15.70 -15.96 -16.11
CA ASP A 89 14.99 -16.47 -14.94
C ASP A 89 15.78 -16.26 -13.63
N ALA A 90 17.08 -16.60 -13.64
CA ALA A 90 17.93 -16.42 -12.47
C ALA A 90 18.07 -14.94 -12.07
N ALA A 91 18.29 -14.06 -13.04
CA ALA A 91 18.41 -12.62 -12.82
C ALA A 91 17.09 -12.01 -12.28
N ALA A 92 15.96 -12.49 -12.77
CA ALA A 92 14.65 -12.05 -12.31
C ALA A 92 14.36 -12.51 -10.87
N LEU A 93 14.64 -13.77 -10.55
CA LEU A 93 14.45 -14.31 -9.20
C LEU A 93 15.35 -13.62 -8.16
N GLU A 94 16.61 -13.36 -8.51
CA GLU A 94 17.54 -12.63 -7.64
C GLU A 94 17.04 -11.22 -7.36
N ALA A 95 16.59 -10.49 -8.37
CA ALA A 95 16.04 -9.16 -8.22
C ALA A 95 14.80 -9.14 -7.31
N VAL A 96 13.82 -9.99 -7.61
CA VAL A 96 12.57 -10.07 -6.82
C VAL A 96 12.85 -10.51 -5.38
N GLY A 97 13.75 -11.45 -5.16
CA GLY A 97 14.14 -11.91 -3.83
C GLY A 97 14.79 -10.83 -2.96
N SER A 98 15.40 -9.83 -3.58
CA SER A 98 16.01 -8.70 -2.88
C SER A 98 15.01 -7.60 -2.47
N TRP A 99 13.81 -7.63 -3.02
CA TRP A 99 12.83 -6.60 -2.77
C TRP A 99 12.35 -6.60 -1.31
N ARG A 100 12.06 -5.38 -0.82
CA ARG A 100 11.52 -5.17 0.53
C ARG A 100 10.27 -4.32 0.41
N PHE A 101 9.24 -4.74 1.13
CA PHE A 101 7.94 -4.08 1.14
C PHE A 101 7.64 -3.50 2.52
N ARG A 102 6.90 -2.39 2.54
CA ARG A 102 6.21 -1.97 3.74
C ARG A 102 5.05 -2.93 3.98
N PRO A 103 4.91 -3.49 5.18
CA PRO A 103 3.86 -4.44 5.48
C PRO A 103 2.47 -3.90 5.15
N ARG A 104 1.59 -4.78 4.76
CA ARG A 104 0.17 -4.46 4.62
C ARG A 104 -0.48 -4.48 5.98
N VAL A 105 -1.23 -3.41 6.30
CA VAL A 105 -2.04 -3.33 7.52
C VAL A 105 -3.51 -3.34 7.13
N ARG A 106 -4.27 -4.25 7.74
CA ARG A 106 -5.72 -4.32 7.62
C ARG A 106 -6.34 -4.41 9.02
N ASP A 107 -7.27 -3.50 9.32
CA ASP A 107 -7.94 -3.41 10.62
C ASP A 107 -6.97 -3.39 11.81
N GLY A 108 -5.84 -2.67 11.65
CA GLY A 108 -4.79 -2.54 12.66
C GLY A 108 -3.87 -3.77 12.78
N GLN A 109 -4.01 -4.79 11.93
CA GLN A 109 -3.17 -5.99 11.93
C GLN A 109 -2.27 -6.06 10.70
N ILE A 110 -1.03 -6.48 10.94
CA ILE A 110 -0.06 -6.72 9.87
C ILE A 110 -0.34 -8.08 9.25
N GLU A 111 -0.52 -8.12 7.92
CA GLU A 111 -0.84 -9.33 7.17
C GLU A 111 0.26 -9.69 6.17
N SER A 112 0.42 -11.00 5.94
CA SER A 112 1.13 -11.50 4.76
C SER A 112 0.28 -11.31 3.50
N VAL A 113 0.93 -11.16 2.35
CA VAL A 113 0.26 -11.11 1.04
C VAL A 113 0.80 -12.23 0.19
N VAL A 114 -0.08 -13.05 -0.35
CA VAL A 114 0.28 -14.22 -1.15
C VAL A 114 -0.13 -14.04 -2.61
N GLY A 115 0.60 -14.72 -3.51
CA GLY A 115 0.24 -14.78 -4.93
C GLY A 115 0.44 -13.48 -5.70
N LEU A 116 1.38 -12.64 -5.29
CA LEU A 116 1.75 -11.43 -6.04
C LEU A 116 2.45 -11.82 -7.35
N ILE A 117 2.20 -11.06 -8.40
CA ILE A 117 2.81 -11.27 -9.71
C ILE A 117 3.47 -9.98 -10.18
N SER A 118 4.72 -10.09 -10.61
CA SER A 118 5.48 -9.00 -11.24
C SER A 118 6.15 -9.46 -12.52
N SER A 119 6.14 -8.59 -13.52
CA SER A 119 6.84 -8.83 -14.79
C SER A 119 8.04 -7.91 -14.90
N LEU A 120 9.20 -8.50 -15.18
CA LEU A 120 10.47 -7.83 -15.39
C LEU A 120 10.83 -7.88 -16.86
N GLU A 121 11.13 -6.72 -17.45
CA GLU A 121 11.55 -6.62 -18.85
C GLU A 121 13.05 -6.35 -18.93
N PHE A 122 13.73 -7.09 -19.77
CA PHE A 122 15.14 -6.93 -20.12
C PHE A 122 15.22 -6.37 -21.53
N ARG A 123 15.64 -5.12 -21.66
CA ARG A 123 15.78 -4.45 -22.95
C ARG A 123 17.23 -4.32 -23.31
N ALA A 124 17.60 -4.85 -24.49
CA ALA A 124 18.90 -4.56 -25.09
C ALA A 124 18.92 -3.08 -25.53
N LEU A 125 19.95 -2.35 -25.16
CA LEU A 125 20.20 -0.96 -25.56
C LEU A 125 20.91 -0.95 -26.91
#